data_8fac8063282c3fcfff36259c2a4a026a
#
_entry.id   8fac8063282c3fcfff36259c2a4a026a
#
_cell.length_a   1.000
_cell.length_b   1.000
_cell.length_c   1.000
_cell.angle_alpha   90.00
_cell.angle_beta   90.00
_cell.angle_gamma   90.00
#
_symmetry.space_group_name_H-M   'P 1'
#
loop_
_entity.id
_entity.type
_entity.pdbx_description
1 polymer ?
#
loop_
_entity_poly.entity_id
_entity_poly.type
_entity_poly.pdbx_seq_one_letter_code
_entity_poly.pdbx_strand_id
1 'polypeptide(L)'
;VYNHQDGPYIQTFIFQNTGLMIGFLHTEKTSESMASTLDNLQKTLENDYQKLFSLLLTDRGSEFEKYELFEVNTVTGEIRSNIFYCDPQTPSQKPHVENNHNYVRDIIPNGKSLKNLTQEDLNLMFSHINSTPRKVLNGKTPYEAFEFLYGNEMLEKLNIQKIEKDMVTLQPYLLKIK
;
A
#
# COMPACT_ATOMS: atom_id res chain seq x y z
N VAL A 1 -3.73 -8.56 0.10
CA VAL A 1 -4.31 -9.36 -1.02
C VAL A 1 -3.45 -10.60 -1.20
N TYR A 2 -4.04 -11.77 -1.25
CA TYR A 2 -3.33 -13.03 -1.44
C TYR A 2 -4.17 -14.02 -2.25
N ASN A 3 -3.51 -14.97 -2.90
CA ASN A 3 -4.15 -16.13 -3.50
C ASN A 3 -3.91 -17.35 -2.61
N HIS A 4 -4.90 -18.21 -2.46
CA HIS A 4 -5.06 -19.17 -1.35
C HIS A 4 -3.99 -20.26 -1.17
N GLN A 5 -3.00 -20.44 -2.03
CA GLN A 5 -2.21 -21.66 -1.93
C GLN A 5 -0.69 -21.52 -1.78
N ASP A 6 -0.03 -20.52 -2.41
CA ASP A 6 1.45 -20.49 -2.34
C ASP A 6 1.98 -19.08 -2.61
N GLY A 7 1.93 -18.15 -1.65
CA GLY A 7 2.59 -16.83 -1.80
C GLY A 7 2.97 -16.39 -3.22
N PRO A 8 3.43 -15.24 -3.48
CA PRO A 8 3.67 -14.11 -2.57
C PRO A 8 2.40 -13.40 -2.10
N TYR A 9 2.57 -12.56 -1.10
CA TYR A 9 1.52 -11.76 -0.47
C TYR A 9 1.74 -10.29 -0.77
N ILE A 10 0.67 -9.53 -0.97
CA ILE A 10 0.77 -8.08 -1.18
C ILE A 10 0.30 -7.39 0.10
N GLN A 11 1.21 -6.70 0.78
CA GLN A 11 0.90 -5.75 1.84
C GLN A 11 0.58 -4.39 1.19
N THR A 12 -0.52 -3.76 1.59
CA THR A 12 -0.94 -2.47 1.04
C THR A 12 -1.07 -1.43 2.14
N PHE A 13 -0.65 -0.20 1.83
CA PHE A 13 -0.91 0.99 2.65
C PHE A 13 -1.76 1.96 1.85
N ILE A 14 -2.73 2.59 2.52
CA ILE A 14 -3.62 3.59 1.94
C ILE A 14 -3.57 4.83 2.80
N PHE A 15 -3.18 5.95 2.21
CA PHE A 15 -3.14 7.24 2.88
C PHE A 15 -4.53 7.87 2.88
N GLN A 16 -5.14 7.97 4.07
CA GLN A 16 -6.55 8.33 4.25
C GLN A 16 -6.92 9.69 3.63
N ASN A 17 -6.04 10.67 3.73
CA ASN A 17 -6.28 12.05 3.29
C ASN A 17 -6.19 12.24 1.77
N THR A 18 -5.51 11.34 1.06
CA THR A 18 -5.29 11.44 -0.39
C THR A 18 -5.86 10.25 -1.18
N GLY A 19 -6.12 9.14 -0.49
CA GLY A 19 -6.47 7.88 -1.13
C GLY A 19 -5.31 7.23 -1.89
N LEU A 20 -4.07 7.77 -1.79
CA LEU A 20 -2.90 7.15 -2.41
C LEU A 20 -2.70 5.76 -1.83
N MET A 21 -2.38 4.81 -2.70
CA MET A 21 -2.15 3.42 -2.34
C MET A 21 -0.75 2.99 -2.79
N ILE A 22 -0.02 2.32 -1.89
CA ILE A 22 1.25 1.68 -2.20
C ILE A 22 1.20 0.22 -1.77
N GLY A 23 2.08 -0.61 -2.32
CA GLY A 23 2.11 -2.02 -1.96
C GLY A 23 3.49 -2.62 -2.02
N PHE A 24 3.68 -3.65 -1.19
CA PHE A 24 4.93 -4.37 -1.04
C PHE A 24 4.71 -5.87 -1.16
N LEU A 25 5.63 -6.53 -1.84
CA LEU A 25 5.58 -7.96 -2.09
C LEU A 25 6.32 -8.71 -0.98
N HIS A 26 5.68 -9.74 -0.44
CA HIS A 26 6.23 -10.60 0.59
C HIS A 26 6.15 -12.07 0.18
N THR A 27 7.16 -12.83 0.53
CA THR A 27 7.16 -14.29 0.36
C THR A 27 6.42 -14.99 1.51
N GLU A 28 6.34 -14.35 2.68
CA GLU A 28 5.71 -14.90 3.87
C GLU A 28 4.68 -13.94 4.46
N LYS A 29 3.61 -14.50 5.03
CA LYS A 29 2.56 -13.74 5.74
C LYS A 29 2.81 -13.82 7.25
N THR A 30 3.91 -13.22 7.70
CA THR A 30 4.30 -13.15 9.12
C THR A 30 4.41 -11.70 9.60
N SER A 31 4.30 -11.47 10.90
CA SER A 31 4.46 -10.13 11.48
C SER A 31 5.85 -9.56 11.18
N GLU A 32 6.87 -10.40 11.23
CA GLU A 32 8.26 -10.04 10.93
C GLU A 32 8.41 -9.57 9.47
N SER A 33 7.86 -10.33 8.52
CA SER A 33 7.89 -9.98 7.11
C SER A 33 7.17 -8.65 6.85
N MET A 34 5.96 -8.49 7.41
CA MET A 34 5.18 -7.26 7.23
C MET A 34 5.85 -6.04 7.90
N ALA A 35 6.45 -6.21 9.08
CA ALA A 35 7.14 -5.14 9.79
C ALA A 35 8.45 -4.71 9.10
N SER A 36 9.13 -5.63 8.41
CA SER A 36 10.36 -5.32 7.65
C SER A 36 10.15 -4.25 6.57
N THR A 37 8.93 -4.11 6.06
CA THR A 37 8.55 -3.00 5.16
C THR A 37 8.75 -1.65 5.83
N LEU A 38 8.38 -1.53 7.11
CA LEU A 38 8.53 -0.27 7.84
C LEU A 38 10.01 0.06 8.07
N ASP A 39 10.87 -0.96 8.27
CA ASP A 39 12.31 -0.77 8.39
C ASP A 39 12.89 -0.19 7.08
N ASN A 40 12.44 -0.71 5.93
CA ASN A 40 12.85 -0.21 4.63
C ASN A 40 12.30 1.20 4.35
N LEU A 41 11.05 1.45 4.70
CA LEU A 41 10.43 2.78 4.56
C LEU A 41 11.12 3.82 5.44
N GLN A 42 11.52 3.49 6.67
CA GLN A 42 12.29 4.39 7.51
C GLN A 42 13.63 4.77 6.89
N LYS A 43 14.35 3.80 6.31
CA LYS A 43 15.62 4.06 5.60
C LYS A 43 15.44 4.93 4.37
N THR A 44 14.37 4.70 3.60
CA THR A 44 14.10 5.45 2.36
C THR A 44 13.59 6.86 2.61
N LEU A 45 12.71 7.01 3.61
CA LEU A 45 12.04 8.29 3.91
C LEU A 45 12.79 9.12 4.94
N GLU A 46 13.66 8.51 5.72
CA GLU A 46 14.45 9.19 6.76
C GLU A 46 13.58 10.07 7.69
N ASN A 47 13.85 11.36 7.75
CA ASN A 47 13.10 12.33 8.56
C ASN A 47 11.65 12.52 8.12
N ASP A 48 11.30 12.12 6.91
CA ASP A 48 9.95 12.22 6.37
C ASP A 48 9.04 11.04 6.76
N TYR A 49 9.61 9.98 7.30
CA TYR A 49 8.85 8.77 7.70
C TYR A 49 7.69 9.12 8.63
N GLN A 50 7.94 9.93 9.65
CA GLN A 50 6.93 10.31 10.65
C GLN A 50 5.73 11.08 10.06
N LYS A 51 5.93 11.79 8.95
CA LYS A 51 4.85 12.52 8.27
C LYS A 51 3.81 11.58 7.67
N LEU A 52 4.23 10.37 7.28
CA LEU A 52 3.40 9.42 6.55
C LEU A 52 2.97 8.21 7.40
N PHE A 53 3.83 7.74 8.30
CA PHE A 53 3.68 6.47 8.98
C PHE A 53 3.63 6.58 10.51
N SER A 54 3.42 7.77 11.08
CA SER A 54 3.28 7.96 12.52
C SER A 54 2.09 7.19 13.13
N LEU A 55 1.05 6.93 12.33
CA LEU A 55 -0.15 6.22 12.75
C LEU A 55 -0.52 5.14 11.71
N LEU A 56 -0.69 3.92 12.18
CA LEU A 56 -1.10 2.77 11.38
C LEU A 56 -2.45 2.26 11.90
N LEU A 57 -3.41 2.13 10.97
CA LEU A 57 -4.71 1.52 11.27
C LEU A 57 -4.82 0.20 10.49
N THR A 58 -5.01 -0.91 11.21
CA THR A 58 -5.09 -2.25 10.62
C THR A 58 -6.27 -3.05 11.16
N ASP A 59 -6.53 -4.21 10.59
CA ASP A 59 -7.40 -5.22 11.20
C ASP A 59 -6.60 -6.10 12.17
N ARG A 60 -7.28 -7.06 12.78
CA ARG A 60 -6.68 -8.01 13.72
C ARG A 60 -6.19 -9.28 13.00
N GLY A 61 -5.60 -9.13 11.82
CA GLY A 61 -4.98 -10.26 11.13
C GLY A 61 -3.78 -10.81 11.90
N SER A 62 -3.54 -12.13 11.80
CA SER A 62 -2.42 -12.78 12.49
C SER A 62 -1.05 -12.19 12.13
N GLU A 63 -0.94 -11.61 10.94
CA GLU A 63 0.25 -10.87 10.47
C GLU A 63 0.50 -9.57 11.22
N PHE A 64 -0.43 -9.09 12.04
CA PHE A 64 -0.32 -7.87 12.85
C PHE A 64 -0.36 -8.13 14.36
N GLU A 65 -0.30 -9.39 14.81
CA GLU A 65 -0.38 -9.75 16.24
C GLU A 65 0.79 -9.24 17.07
N LYS A 66 2.00 -9.20 16.47
CA LYS A 66 3.21 -8.69 17.13
C LYS A 66 3.33 -7.18 16.93
N TYR A 67 2.44 -6.42 17.58
CA TYR A 67 2.34 -4.97 17.40
C TYR A 67 3.65 -4.24 17.70
N GLU A 68 4.46 -4.71 18.63
CA GLU A 68 5.74 -4.12 19.01
C GLU A 68 6.69 -3.98 17.78
N LEU A 69 6.63 -4.94 16.84
CA LEU A 69 7.45 -4.90 15.64
C LEU A 69 7.05 -3.74 14.71
N PHE A 70 5.80 -3.28 14.77
CA PHE A 70 5.31 -2.16 13.97
C PHE A 70 5.53 -0.82 14.67
N GLU A 71 5.48 -0.81 16.01
CA GLU A 71 5.62 0.42 16.81
C GLU A 71 7.08 0.80 17.07
N VAL A 72 7.95 -0.19 17.26
CA VAL A 72 9.35 0.03 17.66
C VAL A 72 10.30 -0.39 16.54
N ASN A 73 11.26 0.45 16.25
CA ASN A 73 12.38 0.09 15.40
C ASN A 73 13.28 -0.91 16.15
N THR A 74 13.40 -2.11 15.64
CA THR A 74 14.13 -3.19 16.31
C THR A 74 15.65 -2.95 16.42
N VAL A 75 16.20 -2.04 15.60
CA VAL A 75 17.62 -1.69 15.59
C VAL A 75 17.93 -0.55 16.56
N THR A 76 17.10 0.52 16.53
CA THR A 76 17.35 1.72 17.36
C THR A 76 16.63 1.72 18.69
N GLY A 77 15.59 0.90 18.85
CA GLY A 77 14.71 0.89 20.04
C GLY A 77 13.76 2.08 20.14
N GLU A 78 13.71 2.94 19.11
CA GLU A 78 12.84 4.12 19.10
C GLU A 78 11.44 3.80 18.61
N ILE A 79 10.45 4.50 19.16
CA ILE A 79 9.06 4.42 18.67
C ILE A 79 9.02 5.06 17.27
N ARG A 80 8.55 4.30 16.29
CA ARG A 80 8.44 4.72 14.90
C ARG A 80 7.01 5.00 14.44
N SER A 81 6.05 4.29 14.99
CA SER A 81 4.64 4.39 14.62
C SER A 81 3.77 4.04 15.83
N ASN A 82 2.50 4.42 15.78
CA ASN A 82 1.49 3.91 16.70
C ASN A 82 0.51 3.06 15.90
N ILE A 83 0.29 1.82 16.30
CA ILE A 83 -0.65 0.92 15.63
C ILE A 83 -2.00 0.89 16.34
N PHE A 84 -3.07 0.99 15.57
CA PHE A 84 -4.44 0.89 16.03
C PHE A 84 -5.17 -0.21 15.27
N TYR A 85 -6.04 -0.92 15.97
CA TYR A 85 -6.83 -1.98 15.39
C TYR A 85 -8.27 -1.54 15.22
N CYS A 86 -8.83 -1.80 14.02
CA CYS A 86 -10.25 -1.60 13.79
C CYS A 86 -11.07 -2.57 14.65
N ASP A 87 -12.27 -2.12 15.02
CA ASP A 87 -13.24 -2.99 15.65
C ASP A 87 -13.68 -4.09 14.68
N PRO A 88 -13.89 -5.32 15.18
CA PRO A 88 -14.39 -6.40 14.34
C PRO A 88 -15.70 -6.00 13.66
N GLN A 89 -15.83 -6.33 12.37
CA GLN A 89 -17.03 -6.10 11.58
C GLN A 89 -17.50 -4.64 11.44
N THR A 90 -16.58 -3.67 11.56
CA THR A 90 -16.87 -2.25 11.38
C THR A 90 -16.21 -1.71 10.10
N PRO A 91 -16.76 -2.02 8.88
CA PRO A 91 -16.19 -1.57 7.59
C PRO A 91 -16.10 -0.04 7.48
N SER A 92 -16.97 0.68 8.19
CA SER A 92 -17.01 2.15 8.22
C SER A 92 -15.73 2.80 8.76
N GLN A 93 -14.92 2.06 9.51
CA GLN A 93 -13.62 2.54 10.00
C GLN A 93 -12.53 2.52 8.90
N LYS A 94 -12.75 1.79 7.80
CA LYS A 94 -11.84 1.72 6.63
C LYS A 94 -12.58 1.98 5.31
N PRO A 95 -13.30 3.10 5.14
CA PRO A 95 -14.19 3.30 3.98
C PRO A 95 -13.46 3.32 2.63
N HIS A 96 -12.18 3.65 2.62
CA HIS A 96 -11.36 3.73 1.40
C HIS A 96 -10.69 2.40 1.03
N VAL A 97 -10.50 1.48 1.99
CA VAL A 97 -9.74 0.24 1.76
C VAL A 97 -10.47 -0.70 0.80
N GLU A 98 -11.76 -0.92 1.01
CA GLU A 98 -12.57 -1.83 0.18
C GLU A 98 -12.66 -1.35 -1.27
N ASN A 99 -12.94 -0.07 -1.48
CA ASN A 99 -13.03 0.52 -2.82
C ASN A 99 -11.68 0.47 -3.55
N ASN A 100 -10.58 0.72 -2.85
CA ASN A 100 -9.25 0.69 -3.45
C ASN A 100 -8.81 -0.74 -3.80
N HIS A 101 -9.18 -1.74 -2.99
CA HIS A 101 -8.92 -3.14 -3.33
C HIS A 101 -9.66 -3.62 -4.58
N ASN A 102 -10.79 -3.01 -4.96
CA ASN A 102 -11.45 -3.32 -6.22
C ASN A 102 -10.56 -2.98 -7.43
N TYR A 103 -9.84 -1.85 -7.40
CA TYR A 103 -8.89 -1.52 -8.46
C TYR A 103 -7.75 -2.53 -8.58
N VAL A 104 -7.28 -3.07 -7.45
CA VAL A 104 -6.30 -4.16 -7.47
C VAL A 104 -6.90 -5.41 -8.13
N ARG A 105 -8.18 -5.74 -7.82
CA ARG A 105 -8.86 -6.90 -8.42
C ARG A 105 -9.18 -6.74 -9.90
N ASP A 106 -9.35 -5.53 -10.38
CA ASP A 106 -9.51 -5.25 -11.82
C ASP A 106 -8.23 -5.64 -12.59
N ILE A 107 -7.05 -5.39 -12.01
CA ILE A 107 -5.76 -5.72 -12.62
C ILE A 107 -5.32 -7.15 -12.30
N ILE A 108 -5.53 -7.59 -11.06
CA ILE A 108 -5.20 -8.95 -10.59
C ILE A 108 -6.50 -9.64 -10.15
N PRO A 109 -7.24 -10.28 -11.07
CA PRO A 109 -8.46 -11.00 -10.75
C PRO A 109 -8.24 -12.12 -9.74
N ASN A 110 -9.28 -12.43 -8.97
CA ASN A 110 -9.27 -13.54 -8.03
C ASN A 110 -8.88 -14.85 -8.74
N GLY A 111 -8.01 -15.63 -8.10
CA GLY A 111 -7.54 -16.91 -8.65
C GLY A 111 -6.31 -16.82 -9.57
N LYS A 112 -5.85 -15.62 -9.92
CA LYS A 112 -4.56 -15.46 -10.62
C LYS A 112 -3.40 -15.76 -9.68
N SER A 113 -2.42 -16.51 -10.17
CA SER A 113 -1.18 -16.75 -9.44
C SER A 113 -0.35 -15.47 -9.36
N LEU A 114 0.19 -15.17 -8.18
CA LEU A 114 1.10 -14.05 -7.97
C LEU A 114 2.58 -14.47 -8.06
N LYS A 115 2.86 -15.73 -8.38
CA LYS A 115 4.20 -16.35 -8.28
C LYS A 115 5.29 -15.61 -9.07
N ASN A 116 4.92 -14.98 -10.19
CA ASN A 116 5.86 -14.26 -11.05
C ASN A 116 5.77 -12.73 -10.88
N LEU A 117 4.99 -12.26 -9.91
CA LEU A 117 4.84 -10.83 -9.63
C LEU A 117 6.12 -10.29 -9.00
N THR A 118 6.57 -9.16 -9.49
CA THR A 118 7.74 -8.44 -8.95
C THR A 118 7.31 -7.18 -8.21
N GLN A 119 8.23 -6.57 -7.46
CA GLN A 119 7.96 -5.28 -6.81
C GLN A 119 7.77 -4.17 -7.85
N GLU A 120 8.47 -4.23 -8.98
CA GLU A 120 8.33 -3.28 -10.10
C GLU A 120 6.94 -3.38 -10.72
N ASP A 121 6.38 -4.60 -10.85
CA ASP A 121 5.00 -4.79 -11.30
C ASP A 121 4.01 -4.15 -10.33
N LEU A 122 4.22 -4.26 -9.02
CA LEU A 122 3.40 -3.58 -8.02
C LEU A 122 3.52 -2.06 -8.13
N ASN A 123 4.72 -1.53 -8.25
CA ASN A 123 4.95 -0.09 -8.38
C ASN A 123 4.24 0.47 -9.63
N LEU A 124 4.32 -0.26 -10.76
CA LEU A 124 3.59 0.07 -11.98
C LEU A 124 2.07 0.03 -11.75
N MET A 125 1.56 -1.04 -11.17
CA MET A 125 0.14 -1.21 -10.87
C MET A 125 -0.39 -0.07 -10.01
N PHE A 126 0.29 0.25 -8.90
CA PHE A 126 -0.12 1.33 -8.01
C PHE A 126 0.03 2.69 -8.65
N SER A 127 0.98 2.91 -9.55
CA SER A 127 1.10 4.14 -10.34
C SER A 127 -0.15 4.36 -11.21
N HIS A 128 -0.66 3.32 -11.88
CA HIS A 128 -1.91 3.39 -12.65
C HIS A 128 -3.13 3.62 -11.75
N ILE A 129 -3.24 2.88 -10.62
CA ILE A 129 -4.34 3.04 -9.67
C ILE A 129 -4.37 4.46 -9.10
N ASN A 130 -3.22 5.01 -8.72
CA ASN A 130 -3.10 6.35 -8.16
C ASN A 130 -3.28 7.47 -9.19
N SER A 131 -3.11 7.19 -10.46
CA SER A 131 -3.37 8.13 -11.57
C SER A 131 -4.82 8.07 -12.09
N THR A 132 -5.69 7.28 -11.45
CA THR A 132 -7.12 7.20 -11.79
C THR A 132 -7.91 8.25 -11.03
N PRO A 133 -8.71 9.13 -11.68
CA PRO A 133 -9.52 10.16 -11.01
C PRO A 133 -10.52 9.59 -10.02
N ARG A 134 -10.75 10.27 -8.91
CA ARG A 134 -11.68 9.88 -7.84
C ARG A 134 -12.80 10.91 -7.67
N LYS A 135 -14.04 10.45 -7.60
CA LYS A 135 -15.19 11.33 -7.31
C LYS A 135 -15.04 12.04 -5.95
N VAL A 136 -14.58 11.33 -4.94
CA VAL A 136 -14.35 11.87 -3.58
C VAL A 136 -13.25 12.93 -3.53
N LEU A 137 -12.41 13.02 -4.55
CA LEU A 137 -11.37 14.04 -4.70
C LEU A 137 -11.76 15.12 -5.75
N ASN A 138 -13.05 15.27 -6.02
CA ASN A 138 -13.58 16.21 -7.02
C ASN A 138 -12.94 16.02 -8.41
N GLY A 139 -12.72 14.77 -8.81
CA GLY A 139 -12.12 14.42 -10.09
C GLY A 139 -10.60 14.46 -10.15
N LYS A 140 -9.93 14.87 -9.07
CA LYS A 140 -8.46 14.72 -8.96
C LYS A 140 -8.07 13.27 -8.74
N THR A 141 -6.81 12.97 -9.02
CA THR A 141 -6.23 11.66 -8.76
C THR A 141 -5.62 11.61 -7.35
N PRO A 142 -5.49 10.41 -6.74
CA PRO A 142 -4.71 10.24 -5.53
C PRO A 142 -3.26 10.73 -5.65
N TYR A 143 -2.64 10.56 -6.83
CA TYR A 143 -1.33 11.09 -7.14
C TYR A 143 -1.27 12.61 -6.95
N GLU A 144 -2.17 13.35 -7.62
CA GLU A 144 -2.23 14.83 -7.56
C GLU A 144 -2.52 15.33 -6.14
N ALA A 145 -3.40 14.64 -5.40
CA ALA A 145 -3.72 15.01 -4.04
C ALA A 145 -2.51 14.80 -3.10
N PHE A 146 -1.76 13.72 -3.31
CA PHE A 146 -0.57 13.42 -2.51
C PHE A 146 0.60 14.35 -2.87
N GLU A 147 0.83 14.59 -4.17
CA GLU A 147 1.84 15.55 -4.65
C GLU A 147 1.63 16.94 -4.06
N PHE A 148 0.37 17.40 -4.01
CA PHE A 148 0.02 18.69 -3.44
C PHE A 148 0.36 18.79 -1.93
N LEU A 149 0.16 17.71 -1.15
CA LEU A 149 0.38 17.73 0.29
C LEU A 149 1.84 17.43 0.69
N TYR A 150 2.52 16.57 -0.03
CA TYR A 150 3.81 16.00 0.37
C TYR A 150 4.94 16.22 -0.65
N GLY A 151 4.62 16.69 -1.84
CA GLY A 151 5.58 16.94 -2.90
C GLY A 151 5.93 15.73 -3.76
N ASN A 152 6.51 15.98 -4.93
CA ASN A 152 6.87 14.94 -5.89
C ASN A 152 8.03 14.05 -5.40
N GLU A 153 9.00 14.62 -4.67
CA GLU A 153 10.13 13.86 -4.11
C GLU A 153 9.66 12.68 -3.24
N MET A 154 8.57 12.88 -2.48
CA MET A 154 7.99 11.82 -1.66
C MET A 154 7.40 10.68 -2.51
N LEU A 155 6.75 11.00 -3.62
CA LEU A 155 6.23 10.01 -4.56
C LEU A 155 7.36 9.21 -5.23
N GLU A 156 8.46 9.87 -5.57
CA GLU A 156 9.66 9.23 -6.11
C GLU A 156 10.26 8.24 -5.09
N LYS A 157 10.42 8.66 -3.83
CA LYS A 157 10.87 7.79 -2.72
C LYS A 157 9.95 6.58 -2.52
N LEU A 158 8.65 6.73 -2.76
CA LEU A 158 7.66 5.65 -2.70
C LEU A 158 7.55 4.83 -4.00
N ASN A 159 8.36 5.13 -5.02
CA ASN A 159 8.36 4.49 -6.34
C ASN A 159 6.99 4.58 -7.05
N ILE A 160 6.26 5.67 -6.87
CA ILE A 160 4.99 5.96 -7.54
C ILE A 160 5.20 7.02 -8.61
N GLN A 161 4.84 6.67 -9.85
CA GLN A 161 4.98 7.54 -11.01
C GLN A 161 3.62 8.07 -11.47
N LYS A 162 3.62 9.27 -12.02
CA LYS A 162 2.45 9.80 -12.70
C LYS A 162 2.26 9.08 -14.04
N ILE A 163 1.06 8.58 -14.26
CA ILE A 163 0.68 8.00 -15.55
C ILE A 163 -0.22 9.00 -16.26
N GLU A 164 0.12 9.33 -17.50
CA GLU A 164 -0.70 10.23 -18.33
C GLU A 164 -2.11 9.67 -18.51
N LYS A 165 -3.11 10.54 -18.50
CA LYS A 165 -4.53 10.19 -18.47
C LYS A 165 -4.92 9.16 -19.54
N ASP A 166 -4.42 9.32 -20.75
CA ASP A 166 -4.73 8.45 -21.88
C ASP A 166 -4.00 7.11 -21.84
N MET A 167 -3.00 6.98 -20.96
CA MET A 167 -2.21 5.76 -20.75
C MET A 167 -2.67 4.96 -19.53
N VAL A 168 -3.57 5.51 -18.71
CA VAL A 168 -4.06 4.80 -17.52
C VAL A 168 -4.88 3.58 -17.95
N THR A 169 -4.53 2.42 -17.41
CA THR A 169 -5.29 1.18 -17.59
C THR A 169 -5.39 0.42 -16.29
N LEU A 170 -6.55 -0.17 -16.03
CA LEU A 170 -6.83 -1.03 -14.88
C LEU A 170 -7.18 -2.44 -15.35
N GLN A 171 -6.57 -2.89 -16.43
CA GLN A 171 -6.88 -4.18 -17.05
C GLN A 171 -5.78 -5.21 -16.74
N PRO A 172 -6.11 -6.52 -16.72
CA PRO A 172 -5.15 -7.58 -16.40
C PRO A 172 -3.91 -7.65 -17.31
N TYR A 173 -3.99 -7.13 -18.53
CA TYR A 173 -2.84 -7.11 -19.44
C TYR A 173 -1.75 -6.09 -19.05
N LEU A 174 -2.03 -5.19 -18.10
CA LEU A 174 -1.03 -4.26 -17.57
C LEU A 174 0.18 -5.01 -17.01
N LEU A 175 -0.09 -6.08 -16.28
CA LEU A 175 0.94 -6.93 -15.70
C LEU A 175 1.09 -8.19 -16.56
N LYS A 176 2.30 -8.50 -16.99
CA LYS A 176 2.61 -9.71 -17.77
C LYS A 176 2.61 -10.96 -16.88
N ILE A 177 1.62 -11.08 -16.00
CA ILE A 177 1.45 -12.25 -15.14
C ILE A 177 0.89 -13.39 -16.00
N LYS A 178 1.72 -14.41 -16.27
CA LYS A 178 1.32 -15.64 -16.97
C LYS A 178 0.65 -16.62 -16.02
#